data_d80b5d2978532f1495755d06c0d20135
#
_entry.id   d80b5d2978532f1495755d06c0d20135
#
_cell.length_a   1.000
_cell.length_b   1.000
_cell.length_c   1.000
_cell.angle_alpha   90.00
_cell.angle_beta   90.00
_cell.angle_gamma   90.00
#
_symmetry.space_group_name_H-M   'P 1'
#
loop_
_entity.id
_entity.type
_entity.pdbx_description
1 polymer ?
#
loop_
_entity_poly.entity_id
_entity_poly.type
_entity_poly.pdbx_seq_one_letter_code
_entity_poly.pdbx_strand_id
1 'polypeptide(L)'
;PERNPESYGFKESDMDRPIFIDNVLGLQIASIREILSIVKRTYCGTFALQYMQISNPEEASWLKERIEGLGKEVQFSRRGRKAILNKLVEAEGFEKFLHVKYMGTKRFGLDGGESLIPAMEQIIKRGGARGVEDIIIGMPHRGRLSVLANVLAKPYKAIFNEFQGGSSKPEDVDGSGDVKYHLGASSDREFDGNSVHLSLSANPSHLEAVNPVVLGKARAK
;
A
#
# COMPACT_ATOMS: atom_id res chain seq x y z
N PRO A 1 -22.88 -15.40 14.89
CA PRO A 1 -23.46 -16.73 14.92
C PRO A 1 -22.97 -17.60 13.77
N GLU A 2 -23.00 -17.14 12.51
CA GLU A 2 -22.67 -17.91 11.30
C GLU A 2 -21.19 -18.37 11.20
N ARG A 3 -20.32 -17.91 12.07
CA ARG A 3 -18.89 -18.27 12.10
C ARG A 3 -18.52 -19.16 13.29
N ASN A 4 -19.51 -19.53 14.10
CA ASN A 4 -19.29 -20.40 15.25
C ASN A 4 -19.62 -21.86 14.88
N PRO A 5 -18.67 -22.81 14.99
CA PRO A 5 -18.92 -24.22 14.70
C PRO A 5 -20.12 -24.80 15.44
N GLU A 6 -20.38 -24.34 16.65
CA GLU A 6 -21.54 -24.80 17.46
C GLU A 6 -22.88 -24.51 16.75
N SER A 7 -22.99 -23.42 15.98
CA SER A 7 -24.19 -23.11 15.20
C SER A 7 -24.46 -24.09 14.06
N TYR A 8 -23.47 -24.89 13.70
CA TYR A 8 -23.56 -25.99 12.73
C TYR A 8 -23.63 -27.38 13.39
N GLY A 9 -23.82 -27.42 14.70
CA GLY A 9 -23.98 -28.65 15.46
C GLY A 9 -22.67 -29.32 15.89
N PHE A 10 -21.51 -28.72 15.66
CA PHE A 10 -20.24 -29.25 16.15
C PHE A 10 -20.09 -29.00 17.66
N LYS A 11 -19.60 -30.02 18.38
CA LYS A 11 -19.30 -29.97 19.81
C LYS A 11 -17.78 -29.83 20.01
N GLU A 12 -17.37 -29.46 21.21
CA GLU A 12 -15.94 -29.41 21.56
C GLU A 12 -15.22 -30.75 21.32
N SER A 13 -15.92 -31.86 21.51
CA SER A 13 -15.40 -33.20 21.21
C SER A 13 -15.09 -33.44 19.73
N ASP A 14 -15.66 -32.66 18.83
CA ASP A 14 -15.48 -32.80 17.39
C ASP A 14 -14.33 -31.96 16.86
N MET A 15 -13.88 -30.97 17.66
CA MET A 15 -12.96 -29.94 17.23
C MET A 15 -11.59 -30.45 16.78
N ASP A 16 -11.12 -31.55 17.38
CA ASP A 16 -9.80 -32.14 17.09
C ASP A 16 -9.89 -33.42 16.21
N ARG A 17 -11.11 -33.79 15.78
CA ARG A 17 -11.29 -34.93 14.90
C ARG A 17 -10.73 -34.66 13.51
N PRO A 18 -9.88 -35.53 12.93
CA PRO A 18 -9.39 -35.36 11.57
C PRO A 18 -10.51 -35.49 10.54
N ILE A 19 -10.59 -34.54 9.63
CA ILE A 19 -11.60 -34.46 8.56
C ILE A 19 -10.85 -34.36 7.24
N PHE A 20 -11.28 -35.10 6.23
CA PHE A 20 -10.78 -34.98 4.88
C PHE A 20 -11.33 -33.69 4.25
N ILE A 21 -10.44 -32.80 3.80
CA ILE A 21 -10.77 -31.47 3.25
C ILE A 21 -10.25 -31.24 1.82
N ASP A 22 -9.78 -32.30 1.17
CA ASP A 22 -9.41 -32.31 -0.27
C ASP A 22 -8.51 -31.15 -0.71
N ASN A 23 -7.40 -30.96 -0.01
CA ASN A 23 -6.43 -29.88 -0.26
C ASN A 23 -6.96 -28.45 -0.07
N VAL A 24 -8.16 -28.27 0.44
CA VAL A 24 -8.59 -26.95 0.92
C VAL A 24 -7.60 -26.47 1.97
N LEU A 25 -7.18 -25.22 1.93
CA LEU A 25 -6.12 -24.66 2.78
C LEU A 25 -4.73 -25.33 2.59
N GLY A 26 -4.54 -26.07 1.50
CA GLY A 26 -3.30 -26.81 1.23
C GLY A 26 -3.10 -28.06 2.11
N LEU A 27 -4.16 -28.57 2.73
CA LEU A 27 -4.16 -29.74 3.60
C LEU A 27 -5.14 -30.80 3.10
N GLN A 28 -4.72 -32.05 3.04
CA GLN A 28 -5.64 -33.16 2.70
C GLN A 28 -6.58 -33.44 3.86
N ILE A 29 -6.04 -33.40 5.06
CA ILE A 29 -6.76 -33.69 6.32
C ILE A 29 -6.45 -32.57 7.29
N ALA A 30 -7.47 -32.08 7.99
CA ALA A 30 -7.32 -31.11 9.07
C ALA A 30 -8.44 -31.29 10.09
N SER A 31 -8.21 -30.83 11.31
CA SER A 31 -9.26 -30.70 12.32
C SER A 31 -9.97 -29.35 12.18
N ILE A 32 -11.18 -29.23 12.73
CA ILE A 32 -11.91 -27.95 12.77
C ILE A 32 -11.06 -26.88 13.47
N ARG A 33 -10.36 -27.24 14.52
CA ARG A 33 -9.46 -26.32 15.26
C ARG A 33 -8.34 -25.78 14.38
N GLU A 34 -7.69 -26.64 13.58
CA GLU A 34 -6.67 -26.22 12.62
C GLU A 34 -7.24 -25.33 11.52
N ILE A 35 -8.38 -25.69 10.94
CA ILE A 35 -9.09 -24.89 9.94
C ILE A 35 -9.39 -23.50 10.49
N LEU A 36 -9.98 -23.41 11.68
CA LEU A 36 -10.30 -22.14 12.34
C LEU A 36 -9.05 -21.32 12.65
N SER A 37 -7.97 -21.96 13.06
CA SER A 37 -6.70 -21.29 13.31
C SER A 37 -6.15 -20.64 12.05
N ILE A 38 -6.13 -21.37 10.93
CA ILE A 38 -5.68 -20.87 9.63
C ILE A 38 -6.57 -19.72 9.16
N VAL A 39 -7.89 -19.91 9.16
CA VAL A 39 -8.85 -18.91 8.67
C VAL A 39 -8.83 -17.64 9.53
N LYS A 40 -8.79 -17.76 10.86
CA LYS A 40 -8.68 -16.61 11.76
C LYS A 40 -7.38 -15.82 11.51
N ARG A 41 -6.25 -16.52 11.35
CA ARG A 41 -4.97 -15.88 11.05
C ARG A 41 -4.99 -15.17 9.71
N THR A 42 -5.59 -15.78 8.69
CA THR A 42 -5.66 -15.21 7.33
C THR A 42 -6.58 -14.01 7.25
N TYR A 43 -7.77 -14.06 7.88
CA TYR A 43 -8.83 -13.08 7.66
C TYR A 43 -9.16 -12.18 8.86
N CYS A 44 -8.62 -12.48 10.04
CA CYS A 44 -8.86 -11.72 11.27
C CYS A 44 -7.58 -11.04 11.80
N GLY A 45 -6.56 -10.92 10.97
CA GLY A 45 -5.30 -10.24 11.30
C GLY A 45 -5.40 -8.71 11.14
N THR A 46 -4.25 -8.08 11.05
CA THR A 46 -4.12 -6.61 10.95
C THR A 46 -4.20 -6.09 9.52
N PHE A 47 -4.26 -6.97 8.52
CA PHE A 47 -4.54 -6.62 7.13
C PHE A 47 -5.58 -7.55 6.53
N ALA A 48 -6.26 -7.10 5.48
CA ALA A 48 -7.22 -7.91 4.74
C ALA A 48 -6.97 -7.82 3.25
N LEU A 49 -7.22 -8.92 2.53
CA LEU A 49 -7.22 -8.95 1.08
C LEU A 49 -8.66 -8.97 0.57
N GLN A 50 -9.00 -8.01 -0.28
CA GLN A 50 -10.29 -7.94 -0.97
C GLN A 50 -10.14 -8.52 -2.37
N TYR A 51 -10.70 -9.69 -2.62
CA TYR A 51 -10.62 -10.39 -3.91
C TYR A 51 -11.95 -11.03 -4.34
N MET A 52 -12.97 -10.99 -3.49
CA MET A 52 -14.27 -11.63 -3.75
C MET A 52 -15.04 -10.99 -4.91
N GLN A 53 -14.68 -9.77 -5.32
CA GLN A 53 -15.25 -9.08 -6.48
C GLN A 53 -14.64 -9.53 -7.81
N ILE A 54 -13.55 -10.31 -7.79
CA ILE A 54 -12.91 -10.81 -9.01
C ILE A 54 -13.80 -11.89 -9.62
N SER A 55 -14.31 -11.63 -10.82
CA SER A 55 -15.23 -12.51 -11.53
C SER A 55 -14.52 -13.68 -12.22
N ASN A 56 -13.21 -13.57 -12.47
CA ASN A 56 -12.43 -14.68 -13.03
C ASN A 56 -12.09 -15.70 -11.93
N PRO A 57 -12.61 -16.95 -12.01
CA PRO A 57 -12.39 -17.95 -10.95
C PRO A 57 -10.93 -18.37 -10.79
N GLU A 58 -10.16 -18.39 -11.88
CA GLU A 58 -8.74 -18.78 -11.84
C GLU A 58 -7.90 -17.75 -11.09
N GLU A 59 -8.14 -16.45 -11.34
CA GLU A 59 -7.48 -15.36 -10.65
C GLU A 59 -7.85 -15.35 -9.15
N ALA A 60 -9.13 -15.52 -8.84
CA ALA A 60 -9.60 -15.59 -7.46
C ALA A 60 -9.01 -16.78 -6.71
N SER A 61 -8.98 -17.96 -7.33
CA SER A 61 -8.35 -19.17 -6.77
C SER A 61 -6.85 -18.99 -6.56
N TRP A 62 -6.15 -18.39 -7.52
CA TRP A 62 -4.72 -18.12 -7.40
C TRP A 62 -4.40 -17.21 -6.21
N LEU A 63 -5.20 -16.17 -5.98
CA LEU A 63 -5.04 -15.29 -4.81
C LEU A 63 -5.33 -16.06 -3.52
N LYS A 64 -6.43 -16.82 -3.48
CA LYS A 64 -6.83 -17.63 -2.33
C LYS A 64 -5.74 -18.60 -1.91
N GLU A 65 -5.18 -19.35 -2.85
CA GLU A 65 -4.08 -20.29 -2.60
C GLU A 65 -2.83 -19.64 -2.03
N ARG A 66 -2.60 -18.34 -2.31
CA ARG A 66 -1.43 -17.61 -1.81
C ARG A 66 -1.60 -17.06 -0.41
N ILE A 67 -2.81 -16.83 0.04
CA ILE A 67 -3.07 -16.27 1.37
C ILE A 67 -3.53 -17.31 2.38
N GLU A 68 -4.19 -18.37 1.92
CA GLU A 68 -4.67 -19.45 2.79
C GLU A 68 -3.61 -20.56 2.94
N GLY A 69 -3.65 -21.23 4.06
CA GLY A 69 -2.82 -22.39 4.35
C GLY A 69 -1.71 -22.13 5.37
N LEU A 70 -1.01 -23.23 5.69
CA LEU A 70 0.12 -23.18 6.61
C LEU A 70 1.34 -22.50 5.95
N GLY A 71 2.09 -21.74 6.74
CA GLY A 71 3.32 -21.11 6.29
C GLY A 71 3.14 -19.97 5.27
N LYS A 72 1.91 -19.49 5.07
CA LYS A 72 1.62 -18.33 4.18
C LYS A 72 1.84 -16.98 4.85
N GLU A 73 2.24 -16.96 6.10
CA GLU A 73 2.53 -15.74 6.84
C GLU A 73 3.74 -15.00 6.26
N VAL A 74 3.62 -13.68 6.18
CA VAL A 74 4.73 -12.85 5.76
C VAL A 74 5.77 -12.80 6.88
N GLN A 75 6.95 -13.34 6.61
CA GLN A 75 8.08 -13.27 7.53
C GLN A 75 9.11 -12.24 7.02
N PHE A 76 9.41 -11.28 7.87
CA PHE A 76 10.42 -10.29 7.57
C PHE A 76 11.79 -10.71 8.14
N SER A 77 12.82 -10.69 7.30
CA SER A 77 14.20 -10.82 7.76
C SER A 77 14.56 -9.62 8.68
N ARG A 78 15.64 -9.78 9.48
CA ARG A 78 16.16 -8.66 10.31
C ARG A 78 16.48 -7.41 9.46
N ARG A 79 17.05 -7.59 8.26
CA ARG A 79 17.32 -6.51 7.31
C ARG A 79 16.04 -5.86 6.83
N GLY A 80 15.02 -6.65 6.51
CA GLY A 80 13.70 -6.15 6.08
C GLY A 80 13.01 -5.32 7.16
N ARG A 81 13.00 -5.81 8.40
CA ARG A 81 12.43 -5.06 9.54
C ARG A 81 13.14 -3.73 9.77
N LYS A 82 14.49 -3.71 9.68
CA LYS A 82 15.26 -2.47 9.80
C LYS A 82 14.94 -1.48 8.67
N ALA A 83 14.79 -1.96 7.43
CA ALA A 83 14.41 -1.11 6.30
C ALA A 83 13.01 -0.50 6.48
N ILE A 84 12.04 -1.30 6.94
CA ILE A 84 10.68 -0.80 7.26
C ILE A 84 10.76 0.27 8.36
N LEU A 85 11.47 0.00 9.45
CA LEU A 85 11.62 0.96 10.54
C LEU A 85 12.26 2.27 10.06
N ASN A 86 13.30 2.21 9.25
CA ASN A 86 13.92 3.42 8.70
C ASN A 86 12.92 4.25 7.90
N LYS A 87 12.10 3.62 7.05
CA LYS A 87 11.09 4.32 6.26
C LYS A 87 9.96 4.92 7.11
N LEU A 88 9.58 4.27 8.19
CA LEU A 88 8.63 4.81 9.16
C LEU A 88 9.21 6.04 9.87
N VAL A 89 10.47 5.96 10.31
CA VAL A 89 11.16 7.10 10.97
C VAL A 89 11.36 8.27 10.01
N GLU A 90 11.71 8.02 8.73
CA GLU A 90 11.82 9.05 7.70
C GLU A 90 10.48 9.78 7.50
N ALA A 91 9.39 9.01 7.35
CA ALA A 91 8.05 9.57 7.13
C ALA A 91 7.57 10.40 8.33
N GLU A 92 7.62 9.82 9.53
CA GLU A 92 7.19 10.49 10.76
C GLU A 92 8.07 11.71 11.08
N GLY A 93 9.38 11.57 10.93
CA GLY A 93 10.34 12.66 11.16
C GLY A 93 10.12 13.84 10.24
N PHE A 94 9.85 13.59 8.96
CA PHE A 94 9.52 14.64 7.99
C PHE A 94 8.22 15.38 8.39
N GLU A 95 7.18 14.66 8.73
CA GLU A 95 5.89 15.26 9.11
C GLU A 95 5.97 16.02 10.44
N LYS A 96 6.69 15.49 11.43
CA LYS A 96 6.98 16.18 12.67
C LYS A 96 7.77 17.49 12.46
N PHE A 97 8.78 17.43 11.58
CA PHE A 97 9.54 18.64 11.22
C PHE A 97 8.63 19.70 10.61
N LEU A 98 7.79 19.32 9.62
CA LEU A 98 6.83 20.26 9.02
C LEU A 98 5.85 20.81 10.05
N HIS A 99 5.42 19.98 11.01
CA HIS A 99 4.51 20.40 12.06
C HIS A 99 5.10 21.51 12.94
N VAL A 100 6.35 21.35 13.32
CA VAL A 100 7.04 22.33 14.18
C VAL A 100 7.41 23.59 13.37
N LYS A 101 7.91 23.42 12.15
CA LYS A 101 8.46 24.53 11.36
C LYS A 101 7.40 25.40 10.69
N TYR A 102 6.29 24.78 10.27
CA TYR A 102 5.23 25.47 9.50
C TYR A 102 3.88 25.37 10.23
N MET A 103 3.87 25.83 11.47
CA MET A 103 2.68 25.90 12.31
C MET A 103 1.60 26.78 11.66
N GLY A 104 0.34 26.35 11.71
CA GLY A 104 -0.78 27.06 11.09
C GLY A 104 -0.97 26.84 9.57
N THR A 105 -0.04 26.14 8.90
CA THR A 105 -0.18 25.79 7.48
C THR A 105 -0.76 24.37 7.36
N LYS A 106 -1.69 24.16 6.43
CA LYS A 106 -2.19 22.82 6.09
C LYS A 106 -1.04 21.95 5.57
N ARG A 107 -0.90 20.74 6.11
CA ARG A 107 0.17 19.79 5.74
C ARG A 107 -0.35 18.45 5.27
N PHE A 108 -1.58 18.08 5.67
CA PHE A 108 -2.23 16.82 5.30
C PHE A 108 -1.31 15.60 5.46
N GLY A 109 -0.82 15.39 6.68
CA GLY A 109 0.07 14.28 7.00
C GLY A 109 -0.61 12.90 6.90
N LEU A 110 0.18 11.86 7.00
CA LEU A 110 -0.31 10.48 7.00
C LEU A 110 -1.02 10.11 8.31
N ASP A 111 -0.57 10.69 9.43
CA ASP A 111 -1.20 10.59 10.76
C ASP A 111 -1.77 9.19 11.10
N GLY A 112 -0.89 8.23 11.36
CA GLY A 112 -1.24 6.83 11.66
C GLY A 112 -1.25 5.91 10.43
N GLY A 113 -1.06 6.46 9.22
CA GLY A 113 -0.93 5.72 7.96
C GLY A 113 0.51 5.65 7.43
N GLU A 114 1.53 5.89 8.25
CA GLU A 114 2.94 5.97 7.84
C GLU A 114 3.46 4.68 7.21
N SER A 115 2.82 3.55 7.48
CA SER A 115 3.11 2.26 6.86
C SER A 115 2.91 2.26 5.33
N LEU A 116 2.18 3.24 4.77
CA LEU A 116 2.07 3.46 3.33
C LEU A 116 3.45 3.64 2.68
N ILE A 117 4.37 4.35 3.33
CA ILE A 117 5.69 4.65 2.75
C ILE A 117 6.53 3.37 2.55
N PRO A 118 6.79 2.53 3.56
CA PRO A 118 7.49 1.27 3.32
C PRO A 118 6.70 0.29 2.44
N ALA A 119 5.37 0.33 2.42
CA ALA A 119 4.57 -0.49 1.51
C ALA A 119 4.80 -0.08 0.04
N MET A 120 4.73 1.20 -0.28
CA MET A 120 5.01 1.71 -1.63
C MET A 120 6.44 1.39 -2.08
N GLU A 121 7.44 1.56 -1.22
CA GLU A 121 8.84 1.19 -1.51
C GLU A 121 8.95 -0.30 -1.90
N GLN A 122 8.24 -1.19 -1.20
CA GLN A 122 8.25 -2.62 -1.53
C GLN A 122 7.51 -2.94 -2.83
N ILE A 123 6.39 -2.27 -3.11
CA ILE A 123 5.63 -2.42 -4.36
C ILE A 123 6.52 -2.02 -5.54
N ILE A 124 7.18 -0.87 -5.47
CA ILE A 124 8.06 -0.36 -6.53
C ILE A 124 9.25 -1.30 -6.74
N LYS A 125 9.96 -1.64 -5.67
CA LYS A 125 11.11 -2.54 -5.73
C LYS A 125 10.74 -3.92 -6.30
N ARG A 126 9.67 -4.53 -5.82
CA ARG A 126 9.21 -5.85 -6.28
C ARG A 126 8.64 -5.81 -7.68
N GLY A 127 7.96 -4.72 -8.03
CA GLY A 127 7.47 -4.48 -9.38
C GLY A 127 8.62 -4.41 -10.38
N GLY A 128 9.62 -3.55 -10.13
CA GLY A 128 10.80 -3.42 -10.98
C GLY A 128 11.56 -4.73 -11.14
N ALA A 129 11.74 -5.50 -10.06
CA ALA A 129 12.36 -6.83 -10.12
C ALA A 129 11.56 -7.87 -10.95
N ARG A 130 10.33 -7.53 -11.34
CA ARG A 130 9.44 -8.36 -12.17
C ARG A 130 9.13 -7.74 -13.53
N GLY A 131 9.88 -6.70 -13.92
CA GLY A 131 9.74 -6.07 -15.23
C GLY A 131 8.69 -4.96 -15.31
N VAL A 132 8.22 -4.44 -14.17
CA VAL A 132 7.39 -3.23 -14.16
C VAL A 132 8.28 -2.02 -14.43
N GLU A 133 8.01 -1.30 -15.51
CA GLU A 133 8.76 -0.13 -15.96
C GLU A 133 8.10 1.18 -15.51
N ASP A 134 6.77 1.25 -15.48
CA ASP A 134 5.98 2.42 -15.13
C ASP A 134 5.01 2.15 -13.97
N ILE A 135 4.95 3.07 -13.01
CA ILE A 135 3.94 3.07 -11.95
C ILE A 135 3.25 4.44 -11.92
N ILE A 136 1.94 4.43 -12.13
CA ILE A 136 1.12 5.63 -12.07
C ILE A 136 0.40 5.70 -10.73
N ILE A 137 0.61 6.80 -10.02
CA ILE A 137 0.08 7.00 -8.68
C ILE A 137 -1.03 8.05 -8.72
N GLY A 138 -2.19 7.72 -8.16
CA GLY A 138 -3.28 8.65 -7.90
C GLY A 138 -3.54 8.72 -6.41
N MET A 139 -3.59 9.92 -5.88
CA MET A 139 -3.90 10.13 -4.46
C MET A 139 -4.43 11.55 -4.23
N PRO A 140 -5.32 11.75 -3.24
CA PRO A 140 -5.73 13.08 -2.82
C PRO A 140 -4.62 13.77 -2.02
N HIS A 141 -4.95 14.75 -1.23
CA HIS A 141 -3.98 15.55 -0.47
C HIS A 141 -3.36 14.79 0.73
N ARG A 142 -4.08 13.83 1.35
CA ARG A 142 -3.61 13.11 2.55
C ARG A 142 -2.31 12.35 2.28
N GLY A 143 -1.25 12.68 3.01
CA GLY A 143 0.06 12.07 2.86
C GLY A 143 0.84 12.44 1.59
N ARG A 144 0.32 13.33 0.73
CA ARG A 144 0.93 13.64 -0.57
C ARG A 144 2.35 14.21 -0.45
N LEU A 145 2.59 15.10 0.52
CA LEU A 145 3.93 15.65 0.73
C LEU A 145 4.92 14.57 1.19
N SER A 146 4.49 13.64 2.04
CA SER A 146 5.31 12.52 2.47
C SER A 146 5.63 11.57 1.30
N VAL A 147 4.66 11.29 0.42
CA VAL A 147 4.88 10.48 -0.80
C VAL A 147 5.83 11.19 -1.76
N LEU A 148 5.66 12.50 -1.99
CA LEU A 148 6.58 13.28 -2.82
C LEU A 148 8.02 13.20 -2.31
N ALA A 149 8.24 13.38 -0.99
CA ALA A 149 9.56 13.35 -0.39
C ALA A 149 10.15 11.93 -0.32
N ASN A 150 9.42 11.00 0.29
CA ASN A 150 9.95 9.71 0.72
C ASN A 150 9.79 8.60 -0.34
N VAL A 151 8.92 8.78 -1.34
CA VAL A 151 8.71 7.80 -2.42
C VAL A 151 9.23 8.31 -3.75
N LEU A 152 8.81 9.52 -4.18
CA LEU A 152 9.28 10.13 -5.43
C LEU A 152 10.65 10.80 -5.30
N ALA A 153 11.23 10.85 -4.12
CA ALA A 153 12.51 11.47 -3.83
C ALA A 153 12.61 12.96 -4.21
N LYS A 154 11.47 13.69 -4.14
CA LYS A 154 11.46 15.15 -4.33
C LYS A 154 12.34 15.78 -3.24
N PRO A 155 13.32 16.65 -3.59
CA PRO A 155 14.19 17.25 -2.60
C PRO A 155 13.42 18.02 -1.51
N TYR A 156 13.75 17.81 -0.26
CA TYR A 156 13.13 18.55 0.87
C TYR A 156 13.24 20.08 0.69
N LYS A 157 14.36 20.56 0.15
CA LYS A 157 14.55 21.99 -0.14
C LYS A 157 13.47 22.54 -1.07
N ALA A 158 13.07 21.79 -2.09
CA ALA A 158 12.01 22.20 -3.00
C ALA A 158 10.66 22.30 -2.28
N ILE A 159 10.34 21.31 -1.44
CA ILE A 159 9.10 21.30 -0.64
C ILE A 159 9.11 22.47 0.37
N PHE A 160 10.22 22.73 1.04
CA PHE A 160 10.32 23.83 2.00
C PHE A 160 10.23 25.21 1.32
N ASN A 161 10.77 25.34 0.10
CA ASN A 161 10.62 26.56 -0.70
C ASN A 161 9.15 26.84 -1.01
N GLU A 162 8.37 25.82 -1.36
CA GLU A 162 6.92 25.93 -1.58
C GLU A 162 6.16 26.39 -0.32
N PHE A 163 6.61 25.99 0.87
CA PHE A 163 6.05 26.47 2.14
C PHE A 163 6.37 27.95 2.41
N GLN A 164 7.46 28.46 1.85
CA GLN A 164 7.89 29.85 1.96
C GLN A 164 7.29 30.76 0.86
N GLY A 165 6.38 30.23 0.04
CA GLY A 165 5.75 30.97 -1.05
C GLY A 165 6.52 30.92 -2.37
N GLY A 166 7.63 30.17 -2.44
CA GLY A 166 8.34 29.93 -3.68
C GLY A 166 7.56 28.98 -4.61
N SER A 167 7.77 29.13 -5.93
CA SER A 167 7.24 28.22 -6.92
C SER A 167 8.29 27.18 -7.31
N SER A 168 7.87 25.93 -7.49
CA SER A 168 8.67 24.88 -8.13
C SER A 168 8.36 24.75 -9.62
N LYS A 169 7.48 25.61 -10.15
CA LYS A 169 7.16 25.61 -11.58
C LYS A 169 8.28 26.27 -12.38
N PRO A 170 8.59 25.77 -13.59
CA PRO A 170 9.39 26.50 -14.55
C PRO A 170 8.77 27.87 -14.85
N GLU A 171 9.59 28.89 -15.07
CA GLU A 171 9.14 30.27 -15.31
C GLU A 171 8.22 30.40 -16.53
N ASP A 172 8.31 29.46 -17.48
CA ASP A 172 7.56 29.45 -18.74
C ASP A 172 6.17 28.80 -18.67
N VAL A 173 5.72 28.36 -17.50
CA VAL A 173 4.41 27.73 -17.36
C VAL A 173 3.41 28.69 -16.74
N ASP A 174 2.63 29.35 -17.61
CA ASP A 174 1.43 30.07 -17.20
C ASP A 174 0.40 29.09 -16.58
N GLY A 175 0.24 29.14 -15.30
CA GLY A 175 -0.77 28.37 -14.58
C GLY A 175 -1.23 29.12 -13.36
N SER A 176 -2.55 29.18 -13.17
CA SER A 176 -3.13 29.68 -11.92
C SER A 176 -2.45 28.99 -10.75
N GLY A 177 -2.10 29.74 -9.70
CA GLY A 177 -1.39 29.25 -8.53
C GLY A 177 -2.11 28.11 -7.83
N ASP A 178 -1.94 26.90 -8.35
CA ASP A 178 -2.49 25.73 -7.69
C ASP A 178 -1.70 25.44 -6.42
N VAL A 179 -2.39 24.90 -5.44
CA VAL A 179 -1.78 24.57 -4.16
C VAL A 179 -0.83 23.39 -4.29
N LYS A 180 0.28 23.43 -3.57
CA LYS A 180 1.33 22.40 -3.55
C LYS A 180 0.84 20.96 -3.41
N TYR A 181 -0.37 20.76 -2.90
CA TYR A 181 -0.96 19.43 -2.68
C TYR A 181 -1.65 18.85 -3.93
N HIS A 182 -1.83 19.64 -4.99
CA HIS A 182 -2.52 19.21 -6.20
C HIS A 182 -1.56 18.96 -7.37
N LEU A 183 -0.35 19.48 -7.31
CA LEU A 183 0.63 19.34 -8.37
C LEU A 183 1.06 17.88 -8.56
N GLY A 184 1.22 17.49 -9.82
CA GLY A 184 1.83 16.22 -10.21
C GLY A 184 3.35 16.26 -10.04
N ALA A 185 3.95 15.09 -10.11
CA ALA A 185 5.40 14.92 -10.12
C ALA A 185 5.76 13.59 -10.80
N SER A 186 6.94 13.50 -11.37
CA SER A 186 7.50 12.24 -11.85
C SER A 186 8.96 12.13 -11.48
N SER A 187 9.44 10.91 -11.31
CA SER A 187 10.84 10.60 -11.03
C SER A 187 11.14 9.16 -11.39
N ASP A 188 12.39 8.89 -11.71
CA ASP A 188 12.88 7.54 -11.87
C ASP A 188 13.45 7.04 -10.54
N ARG A 189 13.14 5.79 -10.21
CA ARG A 189 13.66 5.12 -9.02
C ARG A 189 14.40 3.87 -9.44
N GLU A 190 15.58 3.69 -8.90
CA GLU A 190 16.43 2.55 -9.18
C GLU A 190 16.52 1.63 -7.96
N PHE A 191 16.27 0.33 -8.18
CA PHE A 191 16.36 -0.71 -7.15
C PHE A 191 17.05 -1.94 -7.72
N ASP A 192 18.16 -2.33 -7.12
CA ASP A 192 18.91 -3.55 -7.50
C ASP A 192 19.18 -3.62 -9.02
N GLY A 193 19.49 -2.46 -9.67
CA GLY A 193 19.75 -2.36 -11.10
C GLY A 193 18.50 -2.27 -12.00
N ASN A 194 17.29 -2.23 -11.42
CA ASN A 194 16.06 -2.05 -12.17
C ASN A 194 15.56 -0.62 -11.99
N SER A 195 15.31 0.08 -13.10
CA SER A 195 14.72 1.42 -13.11
C SER A 195 13.20 1.33 -13.25
N VAL A 196 12.48 2.11 -12.45
CA VAL A 196 11.02 2.21 -12.49
C VAL A 196 10.64 3.69 -12.55
N HIS A 197 9.92 4.08 -13.59
CA HIS A 197 9.38 5.42 -13.71
C HIS A 197 8.12 5.59 -12.85
N LEU A 198 8.15 6.56 -11.94
CA LEU A 198 7.02 6.90 -11.08
C LEU A 198 6.35 8.18 -11.60
N SER A 199 5.05 8.16 -11.76
CA SER A 199 4.25 9.31 -12.18
C SER A 199 3.10 9.54 -11.20
N LEU A 200 3.21 10.58 -10.37
CA LEU A 200 2.13 11.02 -9.50
C LEU A 200 1.25 12.01 -10.26
N SER A 201 0.00 11.62 -10.50
CA SER A 201 -0.94 12.47 -11.23
C SER A 201 -1.34 13.70 -10.41
N ALA A 202 -1.43 14.86 -11.08
CA ALA A 202 -2.11 16.02 -10.52
C ALA A 202 -3.58 15.71 -10.27
N ASN A 203 -4.18 16.31 -9.25
CA ASN A 203 -5.60 16.14 -8.96
C ASN A 203 -6.17 17.28 -8.11
N PRO A 204 -7.50 17.46 -8.10
CA PRO A 204 -8.20 18.46 -7.28
C PRO A 204 -8.49 17.98 -5.84
N SER A 205 -7.74 17.02 -5.30
CA SER A 205 -7.92 16.40 -3.98
C SER A 205 -9.18 15.54 -3.80
N HIS A 206 -9.81 15.09 -4.87
CA HIS A 206 -10.98 14.23 -4.85
C HIS A 206 -10.67 12.87 -5.48
N LEU A 207 -10.87 11.77 -4.74
CA LEU A 207 -10.61 10.40 -5.23
C LEU A 207 -11.46 10.06 -6.45
N GLU A 208 -12.71 10.48 -6.47
CA GLU A 208 -13.63 10.26 -7.59
C GLU A 208 -13.12 10.87 -8.89
N ALA A 209 -12.42 11.99 -8.81
CA ALA A 209 -11.83 12.65 -9.97
C ALA A 209 -10.50 12.01 -10.40
N VAL A 210 -9.66 11.58 -9.45
CA VAL A 210 -8.32 11.05 -9.77
C VAL A 210 -8.35 9.58 -10.20
N ASN A 211 -9.27 8.78 -9.68
CA ASN A 211 -9.34 7.34 -9.99
C ASN A 211 -9.49 7.07 -11.49
N PRO A 212 -10.47 7.64 -12.23
CA PRO A 212 -10.59 7.41 -13.66
C PRO A 212 -9.40 7.98 -14.45
N VAL A 213 -8.80 9.08 -14.00
CA VAL A 213 -7.60 9.65 -14.65
C VAL A 213 -6.42 8.69 -14.56
N VAL A 214 -6.15 8.13 -13.39
CA VAL A 214 -5.05 7.18 -13.18
C VAL A 214 -5.27 5.90 -13.96
N LEU A 215 -6.48 5.35 -13.93
CA LEU A 215 -6.83 4.17 -14.74
C LEU A 215 -6.69 4.42 -16.24
N GLY A 216 -7.14 5.58 -16.72
CA GLY A 216 -6.99 5.98 -18.11
C GLY A 216 -5.52 6.16 -18.52
N LYS A 217 -4.70 6.79 -17.68
CA LYS A 217 -3.25 6.91 -17.92
C LYS A 217 -2.56 5.54 -17.95
N ALA A 218 -2.89 4.66 -16.99
CA ALA A 218 -2.32 3.31 -16.95
C ALA A 218 -2.73 2.47 -18.16
N ARG A 219 -3.96 2.67 -18.67
CA ARG A 219 -4.43 1.97 -19.87
C ARG A 219 -3.77 2.48 -21.16
N ALA A 220 -3.40 3.76 -21.20
CA ALA A 220 -2.79 4.40 -22.36
C ALA A 220 -1.30 4.07 -22.53
N LYS A 221 -0.62 3.65 -21.48
CA LYS A 221 0.77 3.15 -21.50
C LYS A 221 0.82 1.64 -21.73
#